data_baf38a1298b6ef745cf70b614e10a786
#
_entry.id   baf38a1298b6ef745cf70b614e10a786
#
_cell.length_a   1.000
_cell.length_b   1.000
_cell.length_c   1.000
_cell.angle_alpha   90.00
_cell.angle_beta   90.00
_cell.angle_gamma   90.00
#
_symmetry.space_group_name_H-M   'P 1'
#
loop_
_entity.id
_entity.type
_entity.pdbx_description
1 polymer ?
#
loop_
_entity_poly.entity_id
_entity_poly.type
_entity_poly.pdbx_seq_one_letter_code
_entity_poly.pdbx_strand_id
1 'polypeptide(L)'
;ENMELTREYVRLKAKYGSFRDRDIAGLSSKQKAEYDIYKKVKLKYDDKIKELNEQGAFVIKLYNKFVEAKKIILDYTASDQVGNAELNRIGVTAPEEVKAAKRMYEVLAKVGQDEASLKEGFDYYDAQMKFGVNMNYNARQEIIGDDVNNIADRNYGNNEVKGPDARHGTHVAGIIAANRRNSLGISGVANDVRLMILRAIPEGDERDKDVANAIHYAVDNGAKIINMSFGKPVSPEKELVWEAFQYSGFIFI
;
A
#
# COMPACT_ATOMS: atom_id res chain seq x y z
N GLU A 1 -1.78 -4.37 -2.92
CA GLU A 1 -1.43 -5.38 -3.96
C GLU A 1 -0.47 -6.46 -3.45
N ASN A 2 0.67 -6.09 -2.85
CA ASN A 2 1.69 -7.06 -2.43
C ASN A 2 1.20 -7.98 -1.31
N MET A 3 0.41 -7.48 -0.37
CA MET A 3 -0.16 -8.30 0.70
C MET A 3 -1.13 -9.37 0.14
N GLU A 4 -1.97 -9.01 -0.82
CA GLU A 4 -2.87 -9.97 -1.48
C GLU A 4 -2.11 -11.04 -2.26
N LEU A 5 -1.11 -10.62 -3.04
CA LEU A 5 -0.21 -11.53 -3.75
C LEU A 5 0.49 -12.50 -2.78
N THR A 6 0.98 -11.99 -1.66
CA THR A 6 1.65 -12.77 -0.62
C THR A 6 0.71 -13.79 0.01
N ARG A 7 -0.50 -13.40 0.37
CA ARG A 7 -1.51 -14.29 0.94
C ARG A 7 -1.89 -15.42 -0.02
N GLU A 8 -2.15 -15.06 -1.28
CA GLU A 8 -2.46 -16.06 -2.31
C GLU A 8 -1.28 -16.99 -2.57
N TYR A 9 -0.06 -16.46 -2.57
CA TYR A 9 1.13 -17.30 -2.63
C TYR A 9 1.22 -18.26 -1.44
N VAL A 10 1.02 -17.80 -0.22
CA VAL A 10 1.04 -18.64 1.00
C VAL A 10 -0.02 -19.74 0.93
N ARG A 11 -1.25 -19.39 0.56
CA ARG A 11 -2.38 -20.33 0.39
C ARG A 11 -2.05 -21.45 -0.61
N LEU A 12 -1.59 -21.06 -1.78
CA LEU A 12 -1.27 -22.00 -2.87
C LEU A 12 0.01 -22.79 -2.59
N LYS A 13 1.01 -22.17 -1.95
CA LYS A 13 2.25 -22.84 -1.52
C LYS A 13 1.99 -23.94 -0.50
N ALA A 14 1.09 -23.73 0.45
CA ALA A 14 0.69 -24.77 1.41
C ALA A 14 0.14 -26.01 0.70
N LYS A 15 -0.58 -25.81 -0.42
CA LYS A 15 -1.20 -26.90 -1.18
C LYS A 15 -0.28 -27.54 -2.20
N TYR A 16 0.54 -26.76 -2.90
CA TYR A 16 1.28 -27.18 -4.08
C TYR A 16 2.81 -27.04 -3.94
N GLY A 17 3.31 -26.44 -2.87
CA GLY A 17 4.73 -26.09 -2.73
C GLY A 17 5.69 -27.28 -2.72
N SER A 18 5.21 -28.47 -2.36
CA SER A 18 5.98 -29.72 -2.35
C SER A 18 5.80 -30.59 -3.61
N PHE A 19 4.95 -30.16 -4.56
CA PHE A 19 4.64 -30.95 -5.75
C PHE A 19 5.84 -31.06 -6.69
N ARG A 20 6.03 -32.26 -7.24
CA ARG A 20 6.97 -32.58 -8.31
C ARG A 20 6.19 -32.92 -9.58
N ASP A 21 6.85 -32.98 -10.72
CA ASP A 21 6.21 -33.25 -12.02
C ASP A 21 5.31 -34.49 -12.04
N ARG A 22 5.71 -35.56 -11.32
CA ARG A 22 4.91 -36.78 -11.19
C ARG A 22 3.57 -36.57 -10.46
N ASP A 23 3.50 -35.60 -9.54
CA ASP A 23 2.32 -35.34 -8.75
C ASP A 23 1.26 -34.60 -9.59
N ILE A 24 1.71 -33.84 -10.60
CA ILE A 24 0.86 -33.08 -11.52
C ILE A 24 0.04 -34.00 -12.42
N ALA A 25 0.58 -35.14 -12.80
CA ALA A 25 -0.11 -36.09 -13.68
C ALA A 25 -1.42 -36.62 -13.07
N GLY A 26 -1.46 -36.78 -11.73
CA GLY A 26 -2.63 -37.26 -10.98
C GLY A 26 -3.71 -36.20 -10.68
N LEU A 27 -3.48 -34.93 -11.01
CA LEU A 27 -4.42 -33.86 -10.71
C LEU A 27 -5.65 -33.87 -11.63
N SER A 28 -6.81 -33.60 -11.06
CA SER A 28 -8.03 -33.29 -11.81
C SER A 28 -7.86 -31.99 -12.63
N SER A 29 -8.71 -31.77 -13.62
CA SER A 29 -8.68 -30.55 -14.45
C SER A 29 -8.75 -29.26 -13.61
N LYS A 30 -9.59 -29.23 -12.57
CA LYS A 30 -9.70 -28.11 -11.64
C LYS A 30 -8.40 -27.87 -10.86
N GLN A 31 -7.80 -28.93 -10.35
CA GLN A 31 -6.52 -28.85 -9.62
C GLN A 31 -5.36 -28.43 -10.54
N LYS A 32 -5.35 -28.86 -11.79
CA LYS A 32 -4.35 -28.41 -12.79
C LYS A 32 -4.47 -26.91 -13.04
N ALA A 33 -5.69 -26.41 -13.22
CA ALA A 33 -5.92 -24.96 -13.38
C ALA A 33 -5.46 -24.16 -12.15
N GLU A 34 -5.73 -24.66 -10.94
CA GLU A 34 -5.27 -24.01 -9.70
C GLU A 34 -3.73 -24.11 -9.54
N TYR A 35 -3.13 -25.21 -9.94
CA TYR A 35 -1.67 -25.34 -9.97
C TYR A 35 -1.00 -24.37 -10.97
N ASP A 36 -1.63 -24.14 -12.11
CA ASP A 36 -1.15 -23.13 -13.07
C ASP A 36 -1.26 -21.70 -12.51
N ILE A 37 -2.28 -21.42 -11.72
CA ILE A 37 -2.38 -20.16 -10.94
C ILE A 37 -1.23 -20.08 -9.93
N TYR A 38 -0.96 -21.15 -9.19
CA TYR A 38 0.18 -21.21 -8.26
C TYR A 38 1.50 -20.84 -8.92
N LYS A 39 1.81 -21.41 -10.08
CA LYS A 39 3.05 -21.09 -10.81
C LYS A 39 3.15 -19.61 -11.16
N LYS A 40 2.05 -19.02 -11.63
CA LYS A 40 1.99 -17.59 -11.98
C LYS A 40 2.13 -16.70 -10.76
N VAL A 41 1.45 -17.02 -9.67
CA VAL A 41 1.51 -16.29 -8.40
C VAL A 41 2.90 -16.38 -7.81
N LYS A 42 3.51 -17.58 -7.82
CA LYS A 42 4.88 -17.80 -7.36
C LYS A 42 5.87 -16.94 -8.13
N LEU A 43 5.80 -16.92 -9.46
CA LEU A 43 6.68 -16.10 -10.29
C LEU A 43 6.57 -14.62 -9.93
N LYS A 44 5.35 -14.10 -9.84
CA LYS A 44 5.11 -12.70 -9.46
C LYS A 44 5.64 -12.37 -8.06
N TYR A 45 5.47 -13.29 -7.11
CA TYR A 45 5.97 -13.12 -5.76
C TYR A 45 7.50 -13.11 -5.72
N ASP A 46 8.15 -14.06 -6.40
CA ASP A 46 9.61 -14.14 -6.49
C ASP A 46 10.21 -12.90 -7.17
N ASP A 47 9.60 -12.42 -8.26
CA ASP A 47 10.00 -11.19 -8.95
C ASP A 47 9.85 -9.96 -8.03
N LYS A 48 8.77 -9.90 -7.24
CA LYS A 48 8.55 -8.81 -6.29
C LYS A 48 9.54 -8.82 -5.14
N ILE A 49 9.86 -9.99 -4.60
CA ILE A 49 10.92 -10.15 -3.58
C ILE A 49 12.28 -9.67 -4.14
N LYS A 50 12.60 -10.04 -5.38
CA LYS A 50 13.83 -9.62 -6.03
C LYS A 50 13.89 -8.11 -6.18
N GLU A 51 12.84 -7.49 -6.73
CA GLU A 51 12.71 -6.04 -6.86
C GLU A 51 12.92 -5.32 -5.53
N LEU A 52 12.20 -5.76 -4.48
CA LEU A 52 12.29 -5.14 -3.16
C LEU A 52 13.67 -5.29 -2.52
N ASN A 53 14.32 -6.46 -2.71
CA ASN A 53 15.67 -6.66 -2.20
C ASN A 53 16.71 -5.79 -2.94
N GLU A 54 16.58 -5.62 -4.26
CA GLU A 54 17.53 -4.83 -5.05
C GLU A 54 17.33 -3.32 -4.83
N GLN A 55 16.11 -2.84 -5.01
CA GLN A 55 15.78 -1.40 -4.90
C GLN A 55 15.63 -0.94 -3.46
N GLY A 56 14.91 -1.72 -2.64
CA GLY A 56 14.65 -1.39 -1.25
C GLY A 56 15.92 -1.35 -0.40
N ALA A 57 16.81 -2.32 -0.57
CA ALA A 57 18.08 -2.33 0.17
C ALA A 57 18.92 -1.08 -0.13
N PHE A 58 18.91 -0.60 -1.38
CA PHE A 58 19.60 0.63 -1.74
C PHE A 58 18.98 1.87 -1.06
N VAL A 59 17.65 2.02 -1.14
CA VAL A 59 16.94 3.17 -0.56
C VAL A 59 17.08 3.18 0.97
N ILE A 60 16.88 2.03 1.62
CA ILE A 60 17.02 1.91 3.08
C ILE A 60 18.45 2.26 3.52
N LYS A 61 19.45 1.75 2.80
CA LYS A 61 20.87 2.07 3.09
C LYS A 61 21.18 3.55 2.88
N LEU A 62 20.63 4.16 1.84
CA LEU A 62 20.81 5.58 1.53
C LEU A 62 20.22 6.45 2.65
N TYR A 63 18.98 6.16 3.06
CA TYR A 63 18.33 6.89 4.14
C TYR A 63 19.07 6.76 5.48
N ASN A 64 19.48 5.55 5.85
CA ASN A 64 20.24 5.34 7.09
C ASN A 64 21.55 6.13 7.09
N LYS A 65 22.28 6.15 5.97
CA LYS A 65 23.49 6.97 5.83
C LYS A 65 23.20 8.47 5.89
N PHE A 66 22.05 8.89 5.34
CA PHE A 66 21.62 10.29 5.43
C PHE A 66 21.33 10.69 6.89
N VAL A 67 20.62 9.86 7.65
CA VAL A 67 20.35 10.10 9.08
C VAL A 67 21.64 10.15 9.89
N GLU A 68 22.60 9.26 9.61
CA GLU A 68 23.93 9.29 10.23
C GLU A 68 24.69 10.58 9.89
N ALA A 69 24.71 10.96 8.62
CA ALA A 69 25.35 12.21 8.18
C ALA A 69 24.71 13.45 8.82
N LYS A 70 23.37 13.45 8.94
CA LYS A 70 22.63 14.51 9.64
C LYS A 70 23.11 14.63 11.09
N LYS A 71 23.18 13.53 11.80
CA LYS A 71 23.64 13.49 13.20
C LYS A 71 25.08 14.04 13.33
N ILE A 72 26.01 13.61 12.48
CA ILE A 72 27.41 14.09 12.50
C ILE A 72 27.46 15.61 12.31
N ILE A 73 26.67 16.17 11.39
CA ILE A 73 26.63 17.61 11.14
C ILE A 73 26.06 18.37 12.35
N LEU A 74 24.94 17.90 12.92
CA LEU A 74 24.29 18.51 14.07
C LEU A 74 25.26 18.54 15.29
N ASP A 75 25.90 17.41 15.57
CA ASP A 75 26.83 17.27 16.67
C ASP A 75 28.05 18.22 16.47
N TYR A 76 28.60 18.31 15.25
CA TYR A 76 29.75 19.19 14.95
C TYR A 76 29.38 20.67 15.00
N THR A 77 28.21 21.05 14.53
CA THR A 77 27.79 22.46 14.46
C THR A 77 27.08 22.95 15.72
N ALA A 78 26.78 22.04 16.65
CA ALA A 78 25.96 22.30 17.85
C ALA A 78 24.61 22.96 17.47
N SER A 79 23.95 22.47 16.40
CA SER A 79 22.69 22.98 15.87
C SER A 79 21.61 21.90 15.98
N ASP A 80 20.32 22.30 15.95
CA ASP A 80 19.16 21.42 15.94
C ASP A 80 18.62 21.14 14.52
N GLN A 81 19.17 21.82 13.51
CA GLN A 81 18.79 21.66 12.11
C GLN A 81 20.02 21.71 11.19
N VAL A 82 19.90 21.11 10.01
CA VAL A 82 20.92 21.17 8.96
C VAL A 82 20.40 22.01 7.80
N GLY A 83 21.02 23.17 7.60
CA GLY A 83 20.76 24.06 6.48
C GLY A 83 22.06 24.58 5.86
N ASN A 84 21.95 25.49 4.89
CA ASN A 84 23.12 26.08 4.25
C ASN A 84 24.06 26.79 5.23
N ALA A 85 23.51 27.38 6.29
CA ALA A 85 24.32 28.05 7.32
C ALA A 85 25.21 27.06 8.04
N GLU A 86 24.68 25.91 8.46
CA GLU A 86 25.45 24.85 9.15
C GLU A 86 26.46 24.21 8.21
N LEU A 87 26.09 23.91 6.98
CA LEU A 87 26.99 23.36 5.97
C LEU A 87 28.16 24.29 5.65
N ASN A 88 27.92 25.61 5.63
CA ASN A 88 28.98 26.62 5.40
C ASN A 88 29.96 26.75 6.58
N ARG A 89 29.55 26.39 7.79
CA ARG A 89 30.45 26.35 8.98
C ARG A 89 31.45 25.21 8.93
N ILE A 90 31.20 24.18 8.10
CA ILE A 90 32.11 23.04 7.92
C ILE A 90 33.22 23.44 6.92
N GLY A 91 34.37 23.86 7.45
CA GLY A 91 35.52 24.27 6.65
C GLY A 91 36.44 23.12 6.27
N VAL A 92 37.53 23.47 5.57
CA VAL A 92 38.53 22.50 5.07
C VAL A 92 39.31 21.76 6.18
N THR A 93 39.37 22.33 7.37
CA THR A 93 40.05 21.77 8.54
C THR A 93 39.14 20.85 9.37
N ALA A 94 37.86 20.71 9.03
CA ALA A 94 36.95 19.81 9.72
C ALA A 94 37.41 18.34 9.58
N PRO A 95 37.07 17.46 10.54
CA PRO A 95 37.30 16.02 10.43
C PRO A 95 36.77 15.43 9.12
N GLU A 96 37.40 14.38 8.61
CA GLU A 96 37.00 13.76 7.33
C GLU A 96 35.58 13.24 7.34
N GLU A 97 35.10 12.67 8.45
CA GLU A 97 33.72 12.21 8.61
C GLU A 97 32.70 13.36 8.46
N VAL A 98 33.00 14.53 9.03
CA VAL A 98 32.15 15.72 8.92
C VAL A 98 32.12 16.26 7.49
N LYS A 99 33.29 16.28 6.83
CA LYS A 99 33.37 16.65 5.40
C LYS A 99 32.63 15.64 4.49
N ALA A 100 32.68 14.35 4.81
CA ALA A 100 31.94 13.32 4.10
C ALA A 100 30.42 13.49 4.27
N ALA A 101 29.96 13.78 5.49
CA ALA A 101 28.58 14.09 5.78
C ALA A 101 28.06 15.31 5.00
N LYS A 102 28.88 16.41 4.99
CA LYS A 102 28.58 17.60 4.17
C LYS A 102 28.43 17.25 2.68
N ARG A 103 29.41 16.53 2.10
CA ARG A 103 29.35 16.11 0.69
C ARG A 103 28.10 15.32 0.37
N MET A 104 27.66 14.46 1.27
CA MET A 104 26.41 13.70 1.08
C MET A 104 25.20 14.63 0.95
N TYR A 105 25.06 15.60 1.84
CA TYR A 105 23.97 16.58 1.77
C TYR A 105 24.01 17.38 0.47
N GLU A 106 25.19 17.88 0.08
CA GLU A 106 25.36 18.65 -1.15
C GLU A 106 25.04 17.84 -2.42
N VAL A 107 25.41 16.55 -2.44
CA VAL A 107 25.10 15.65 -3.56
C VAL A 107 23.60 15.39 -3.66
N LEU A 108 22.95 15.09 -2.55
CA LEU A 108 21.50 14.83 -2.52
C LEU A 108 20.69 16.06 -2.94
N ALA A 109 21.07 17.24 -2.45
CA ALA A 109 20.43 18.50 -2.86
C ALA A 109 20.56 18.76 -4.37
N LYS A 110 21.73 18.45 -4.99
CA LYS A 110 21.93 18.61 -6.44
C LYS A 110 21.02 17.72 -7.28
N VAL A 111 20.61 16.57 -6.77
CA VAL A 111 19.68 15.65 -7.46
C VAL A 111 18.24 15.83 -7.01
N GLY A 112 17.95 16.90 -6.26
CA GLY A 112 16.58 17.24 -5.82
C GLY A 112 16.02 16.32 -4.74
N GLN A 113 16.88 15.61 -4.02
CA GLN A 113 16.48 14.76 -2.90
C GLN A 113 16.62 15.54 -1.60
N ASP A 114 15.51 15.64 -0.87
CA ASP A 114 15.47 16.18 0.49
C ASP A 114 15.18 15.07 1.52
N GLU A 115 15.21 15.43 2.79
CA GLU A 115 14.94 14.50 3.89
C GLU A 115 13.55 13.86 3.80
N ALA A 116 12.55 14.64 3.38
CA ALA A 116 11.17 14.16 3.27
C ALA A 116 11.05 13.09 2.18
N SER A 117 11.61 13.33 1.00
CA SER A 117 11.62 12.39 -0.11
C SER A 117 12.37 11.10 0.23
N LEU A 118 13.52 11.21 0.90
CA LEU A 118 14.30 10.05 1.33
C LEU A 118 13.56 9.24 2.39
N LYS A 119 12.87 9.92 3.32
CA LYS A 119 12.07 9.27 4.34
C LYS A 119 10.85 8.56 3.73
N GLU A 120 10.15 9.19 2.80
CA GLU A 120 9.02 8.58 2.10
C GLU A 120 9.45 7.29 1.39
N GLY A 121 10.58 7.32 0.69
CA GLY A 121 11.15 6.13 0.06
C GLY A 121 11.50 5.04 1.07
N PHE A 122 12.14 5.40 2.18
CA PHE A 122 12.45 4.46 3.26
C PHE A 122 11.20 3.84 3.85
N ASP A 123 10.20 4.66 4.24
CA ASP A 123 8.96 4.20 4.86
C ASP A 123 8.21 3.23 3.91
N TYR A 124 8.18 3.53 2.61
CA TYR A 124 7.59 2.66 1.62
C TYR A 124 8.26 1.27 1.57
N TYR A 125 9.57 1.22 1.35
CA TYR A 125 10.27 -0.06 1.22
C TYR A 125 10.31 -0.84 2.54
N ASP A 126 10.47 -0.17 3.68
CA ASP A 126 10.42 -0.79 5.01
C ASP A 126 9.06 -1.44 5.28
N ALA A 127 7.98 -0.72 4.97
CA ALA A 127 6.62 -1.26 5.07
C ALA A 127 6.37 -2.44 4.12
N GLN A 128 6.87 -2.37 2.87
CA GLN A 128 6.74 -3.49 1.93
C GLN A 128 7.45 -4.74 2.43
N MET A 129 8.66 -4.60 2.98
CA MET A 129 9.43 -5.72 3.52
C MET A 129 8.79 -6.30 4.79
N LYS A 130 8.33 -5.45 5.70
CA LYS A 130 7.74 -5.86 6.98
C LYS A 130 6.35 -6.47 6.83
N PHE A 131 5.55 -5.95 5.94
CA PHE A 131 4.14 -6.27 5.83
C PHE A 131 3.75 -6.81 4.46
N GLY A 132 4.15 -6.13 3.38
CA GLY A 132 3.70 -6.41 2.02
C GLY A 132 4.03 -7.80 1.53
N VAL A 133 5.26 -8.24 1.73
CA VAL A 133 5.77 -9.55 1.29
C VAL A 133 6.07 -10.52 2.43
N ASN A 134 5.73 -10.19 3.65
CA ASN A 134 5.94 -11.03 4.82
C ASN A 134 4.87 -12.14 4.89
N MET A 135 5.29 -13.37 4.61
CA MET A 135 4.40 -14.55 4.63
C MET A 135 3.77 -14.85 6.00
N ASN A 136 4.34 -14.33 7.09
CA ASN A 136 3.88 -14.58 8.46
C ASN A 136 3.03 -13.42 9.01
N TYR A 137 2.85 -12.33 8.26
CA TYR A 137 2.09 -11.18 8.71
C TYR A 137 0.58 -11.40 8.58
N ASN A 138 -0.14 -11.33 9.69
CA ASN A 138 -1.59 -11.48 9.75
C ASN A 138 -2.25 -10.41 10.63
N ALA A 139 -2.27 -9.18 10.12
CA ALA A 139 -2.86 -8.04 10.83
C ALA A 139 -4.38 -8.15 11.06
N ARG A 140 -5.07 -8.93 10.24
CA ARG A 140 -6.54 -9.04 10.33
C ARG A 140 -6.97 -9.66 11.65
N GLN A 141 -6.37 -10.78 12.01
CA GLN A 141 -6.69 -11.46 13.26
C GLN A 141 -6.19 -10.67 14.47
N GLU A 142 -5.01 -10.08 14.39
CA GLU A 142 -4.36 -9.41 15.52
C GLU A 142 -4.94 -8.01 15.81
N ILE A 143 -5.29 -7.25 14.77
CA ILE A 143 -5.70 -5.84 14.89
C ILE A 143 -7.20 -5.67 14.74
N ILE A 144 -7.82 -6.33 13.75
CA ILE A 144 -9.24 -6.14 13.42
C ILE A 144 -10.11 -7.16 14.16
N GLY A 145 -9.57 -8.34 14.48
CA GLY A 145 -10.31 -9.45 15.07
C GLY A 145 -11.25 -10.16 14.09
N ASP A 146 -11.05 -9.94 12.78
CA ASP A 146 -11.86 -10.52 11.72
C ASP A 146 -11.37 -11.92 11.33
N ASP A 147 -12.31 -12.85 11.19
CA ASP A 147 -12.05 -14.13 10.53
C ASP A 147 -12.23 -13.99 9.01
N VAL A 148 -11.11 -13.95 8.30
CA VAL A 148 -11.09 -13.80 6.83
C VAL A 148 -11.78 -14.95 6.09
N ASN A 149 -11.88 -16.13 6.71
CA ASN A 149 -12.51 -17.30 6.10
C ASN A 149 -14.03 -17.33 6.33
N ASN A 150 -14.53 -16.52 7.24
CA ASN A 150 -15.96 -16.39 7.49
C ASN A 150 -16.55 -15.25 6.66
N ILE A 151 -17.04 -15.56 5.48
CA ILE A 151 -17.65 -14.61 4.56
C ILE A 151 -18.95 -13.99 5.09
N ALA A 152 -19.61 -14.67 6.00
CA ALA A 152 -20.84 -14.16 6.62
C ALA A 152 -20.58 -13.12 7.72
N ASP A 153 -19.36 -13.03 8.22
CA ASP A 153 -18.97 -12.01 9.18
C ASP A 153 -18.87 -10.64 8.48
N ARG A 154 -19.76 -9.73 8.86
CA ARG A 154 -19.86 -8.36 8.36
C ARG A 154 -19.73 -7.32 9.47
N ASN A 155 -19.56 -7.76 10.73
CA ASN A 155 -19.58 -6.90 11.91
C ASN A 155 -18.17 -6.57 12.41
N TYR A 156 -17.34 -6.03 11.55
CA TYR A 156 -15.99 -5.58 11.87
C TYR A 156 -15.71 -4.19 11.30
N GLY A 157 -14.59 -3.61 11.71
CA GLY A 157 -14.23 -2.25 11.33
C GLY A 157 -14.81 -1.20 12.29
N ASN A 158 -14.76 0.05 11.88
CA ASN A 158 -15.22 1.19 12.67
C ASN A 158 -15.67 2.34 11.75
N ASN A 159 -16.04 3.48 12.33
CA ASN A 159 -16.49 4.66 11.60
C ASN A 159 -15.36 5.65 11.25
N GLU A 160 -14.10 5.29 11.39
CA GLU A 160 -12.96 6.13 10.99
C GLU A 160 -12.73 6.03 9.49
N VAL A 161 -13.25 7.00 8.74
CA VAL A 161 -13.20 7.01 7.28
C VAL A 161 -11.99 7.76 6.71
N LYS A 162 -11.30 8.57 7.52
CA LYS A 162 -10.15 9.37 7.07
C LYS A 162 -8.88 8.53 6.96
N GLY A 163 -8.58 7.73 7.97
CA GLY A 163 -7.34 6.96 8.05
C GLY A 163 -6.07 7.80 8.10
N PRO A 164 -4.89 7.18 7.95
CA PRO A 164 -3.61 7.89 7.94
C PRO A 164 -3.43 8.79 6.72
N ASP A 165 -3.97 8.40 5.56
CA ASP A 165 -3.92 9.18 4.32
C ASP A 165 -5.29 9.22 3.63
N ALA A 166 -5.90 10.40 3.62
CA ALA A 166 -7.19 10.66 3.00
C ALA A 166 -7.09 11.25 1.58
N ARG A 167 -5.89 11.45 1.03
CA ARG A 167 -5.66 12.19 -0.24
C ARG A 167 -6.49 11.63 -1.39
N HIS A 168 -6.38 10.34 -1.66
CA HIS A 168 -7.07 9.72 -2.79
C HIS A 168 -8.59 9.82 -2.67
N GLY A 169 -9.17 9.41 -1.53
CA GLY A 169 -10.61 9.49 -1.29
C GLY A 169 -11.14 10.92 -1.34
N THR A 170 -10.40 11.88 -0.75
CA THR A 170 -10.74 13.31 -0.80
C THR A 170 -10.71 13.85 -2.22
N HIS A 171 -9.71 13.46 -3.03
CA HIS A 171 -9.61 13.89 -4.43
C HIS A 171 -10.78 13.34 -5.26
N VAL A 172 -11.09 12.06 -5.14
CA VAL A 172 -12.24 11.43 -5.82
C VAL A 172 -13.55 12.12 -5.41
N ALA A 173 -13.78 12.31 -4.10
CA ALA A 173 -14.95 13.00 -3.59
C ALA A 173 -15.06 14.45 -4.12
N GLY A 174 -13.92 15.15 -4.23
CA GLY A 174 -13.85 16.50 -4.79
C GLY A 174 -14.23 16.54 -6.27
N ILE A 175 -13.74 15.62 -7.08
CA ILE A 175 -14.12 15.51 -8.50
C ILE A 175 -15.62 15.27 -8.63
N ILE A 176 -16.20 14.40 -7.81
CA ILE A 176 -17.64 14.11 -7.86
C ILE A 176 -18.47 15.31 -7.40
N ALA A 177 -18.17 15.92 -6.25
CA ALA A 177 -19.10 16.76 -5.53
C ALA A 177 -18.49 18.02 -4.87
N ALA A 178 -17.33 18.53 -5.34
CA ALA A 178 -16.80 19.79 -4.80
C ALA A 178 -17.82 20.92 -4.93
N ASN A 179 -17.93 21.73 -3.88
CA ASN A 179 -18.89 22.81 -3.80
C ASN A 179 -18.67 23.86 -4.89
N ARG A 180 -19.69 24.10 -5.70
CA ARG A 180 -19.63 25.04 -6.84
C ARG A 180 -19.88 26.52 -6.43
N ARG A 181 -20.24 26.78 -5.19
CA ARG A 181 -20.71 28.11 -4.73
C ARG A 181 -19.73 28.79 -3.77
N ASN A 182 -18.54 28.26 -3.57
CA ASN A 182 -17.57 28.80 -2.61
C ASN A 182 -16.41 29.56 -3.25
N SER A 183 -16.34 29.63 -4.58
CA SER A 183 -15.24 30.28 -5.34
C SER A 183 -13.84 29.72 -5.02
N LEU A 184 -13.76 28.47 -4.51
CA LEU A 184 -12.51 27.79 -4.17
C LEU A 184 -12.30 26.56 -5.04
N GLY A 185 -11.11 26.41 -5.59
CA GLY A 185 -10.71 25.23 -6.35
C GLY A 185 -11.57 24.91 -7.57
N ILE A 186 -11.88 23.65 -7.76
CA ILE A 186 -12.71 23.16 -8.88
C ILE A 186 -14.17 23.01 -8.48
N SER A 187 -15.06 23.00 -9.48
CA SER A 187 -16.45 22.59 -9.29
C SER A 187 -16.60 21.10 -9.49
N GLY A 188 -17.26 20.41 -8.57
CA GLY A 188 -17.57 18.99 -8.75
C GLY A 188 -18.49 18.75 -9.95
N VAL A 189 -18.50 17.53 -10.49
CA VAL A 189 -19.34 17.15 -11.64
C VAL A 189 -20.83 17.17 -11.27
N ALA A 190 -21.18 16.74 -10.05
CA ALA A 190 -22.55 16.69 -9.56
C ALA A 190 -22.88 17.88 -8.65
N ASN A 191 -24.10 18.43 -8.77
CA ASN A 191 -24.53 19.60 -8.00
C ASN A 191 -25.13 19.25 -6.63
N ASP A 192 -26.06 18.30 -6.61
CA ASP A 192 -26.87 17.98 -5.44
C ASP A 192 -26.78 16.47 -5.13
N VAL A 193 -25.63 16.08 -4.61
CA VAL A 193 -25.38 14.71 -4.17
C VAL A 193 -24.90 14.68 -2.73
N ARG A 194 -25.22 13.60 -2.04
CA ARG A 194 -24.61 13.27 -0.76
C ARG A 194 -23.64 12.13 -0.97
N LEU A 195 -22.47 12.22 -0.36
CA LEU A 195 -21.46 11.19 -0.41
C LEU A 195 -21.57 10.28 0.82
N MET A 196 -21.59 8.97 0.57
CA MET A 196 -21.41 7.93 1.58
C MET A 196 -19.98 7.41 1.42
N ILE A 197 -19.14 7.67 2.40
CA ILE A 197 -17.74 7.27 2.37
C ILE A 197 -17.60 5.89 3.02
N LEU A 198 -17.12 4.93 2.22
CA LEU A 198 -16.80 3.57 2.67
C LEU A 198 -15.32 3.32 2.44
N ARG A 199 -14.53 3.34 3.53
CA ARG A 199 -13.10 3.07 3.47
C ARG A 199 -12.86 1.57 3.47
N ALA A 200 -12.94 0.94 2.29
CA ALA A 200 -12.78 -0.50 2.12
C ALA A 200 -11.33 -0.92 1.83
N ILE A 201 -10.51 0.02 1.34
CA ILE A 201 -9.14 -0.26 0.90
C ILE A 201 -8.17 0.50 1.80
N PRO A 202 -7.61 -0.14 2.85
CA PRO A 202 -6.46 0.40 3.56
C PRO A 202 -5.22 0.32 2.67
N GLU A 203 -4.21 1.06 2.99
CA GLU A 203 -2.99 1.12 2.19
C GLU A 203 -2.41 -0.28 1.92
N GLY A 204 -2.54 -0.73 0.66
CA GLY A 204 -1.98 -1.98 0.16
C GLY A 204 -2.78 -3.27 0.44
N ASP A 205 -3.95 -3.20 1.09
CA ASP A 205 -4.73 -4.39 1.45
C ASP A 205 -6.16 -4.37 0.88
N GLU A 206 -6.30 -4.70 -0.39
CA GLU A 206 -7.57 -4.79 -1.10
C GLU A 206 -8.17 -6.20 -1.00
N ARG A 207 -9.00 -6.46 0.00
CA ARG A 207 -9.63 -7.78 0.18
C ARG A 207 -11.00 -7.85 -0.49
N ASP A 208 -11.26 -8.95 -1.19
CA ASP A 208 -12.54 -9.22 -1.84
C ASP A 208 -13.70 -9.19 -0.85
N LYS A 209 -13.52 -9.78 0.34
CA LYS A 209 -14.50 -9.74 1.43
C LYS A 209 -14.88 -8.31 1.83
N ASP A 210 -13.89 -7.42 2.00
CA ASP A 210 -14.13 -6.03 2.41
C ASP A 210 -14.86 -5.24 1.32
N VAL A 211 -14.47 -5.45 0.06
CA VAL A 211 -15.15 -4.86 -1.10
C VAL A 211 -16.60 -5.33 -1.19
N ALA A 212 -16.85 -6.64 -1.08
CA ALA A 212 -18.21 -7.19 -1.10
C ALA A 212 -19.07 -6.64 0.05
N ASN A 213 -18.52 -6.58 1.27
CA ASN A 213 -19.21 -6.02 2.42
C ASN A 213 -19.50 -4.53 2.26
N ALA A 214 -18.57 -3.75 1.69
CA ALA A 214 -18.79 -2.33 1.40
C ALA A 214 -19.91 -2.12 0.37
N ILE A 215 -19.98 -2.96 -0.67
CA ILE A 215 -21.06 -2.92 -1.65
C ILE A 215 -22.41 -3.22 -0.97
N HIS A 216 -22.51 -4.29 -0.20
CA HIS A 216 -23.73 -4.61 0.55
C HIS A 216 -24.14 -3.46 1.47
N TYR A 217 -23.20 -2.90 2.25
CA TYR A 217 -23.48 -1.77 3.12
C TYR A 217 -24.00 -0.55 2.35
N ALA A 218 -23.37 -0.21 1.22
CA ALA A 218 -23.82 0.89 0.37
C ALA A 218 -25.27 0.72 -0.08
N VAL A 219 -25.62 -0.47 -0.56
CA VAL A 219 -26.97 -0.85 -1.03
C VAL A 219 -27.98 -0.75 0.10
N ASP A 220 -27.69 -1.39 1.23
CA ASP A 220 -28.59 -1.47 2.39
C ASP A 220 -28.85 -0.07 3.00
N ASN A 221 -27.90 0.87 2.84
CA ASN A 221 -28.04 2.25 3.28
C ASN A 221 -28.45 3.23 2.17
N GLY A 222 -28.93 2.73 1.03
CA GLY A 222 -29.65 3.49 0.01
C GLY A 222 -28.78 4.27 -0.97
N ALA A 223 -27.49 3.91 -1.15
CA ALA A 223 -26.68 4.42 -2.24
C ALA A 223 -27.34 4.11 -3.59
N LYS A 224 -27.18 5.00 -4.57
CA LYS A 224 -27.74 4.85 -5.92
C LYS A 224 -26.66 4.61 -6.98
N ILE A 225 -25.46 5.09 -6.71
CA ILE A 225 -24.27 4.92 -7.54
C ILE A 225 -23.12 4.56 -6.62
N ILE A 226 -22.28 3.63 -7.03
CA ILE A 226 -21.06 3.24 -6.30
C ILE A 226 -19.89 3.52 -7.20
N ASN A 227 -18.97 4.40 -6.75
CA ASN A 227 -17.70 4.66 -7.40
C ASN A 227 -16.60 3.82 -6.75
N MET A 228 -15.84 3.07 -7.56
CA MET A 228 -14.78 2.18 -7.12
C MET A 228 -13.48 2.48 -7.87
N SER A 229 -12.77 3.53 -7.45
CA SER A 229 -11.50 3.96 -8.05
C SER A 229 -10.31 3.15 -7.54
N PHE A 230 -10.38 1.82 -7.68
CA PHE A 230 -9.33 0.89 -7.28
C PHE A 230 -9.34 -0.37 -8.15
N GLY A 231 -8.34 -1.20 -8.01
CA GLY A 231 -8.25 -2.50 -8.67
C GLY A 231 -7.00 -3.25 -8.25
N LYS A 232 -6.99 -4.56 -8.47
CA LYS A 232 -5.87 -5.44 -8.12
C LYS A 232 -5.67 -6.55 -9.14
N PRO A 233 -4.42 -7.03 -9.34
CA PRO A 233 -4.13 -8.08 -10.31
C PRO A 233 -4.49 -9.49 -9.83
N VAL A 234 -4.77 -9.69 -8.55
CA VAL A 234 -5.10 -10.97 -7.92
C VAL A 234 -6.36 -10.82 -7.08
N SER A 235 -7.39 -11.57 -7.37
CA SER A 235 -8.69 -11.58 -6.69
C SER A 235 -9.10 -13.04 -6.43
N PRO A 236 -8.67 -13.61 -5.27
CA PRO A 236 -8.88 -15.02 -4.94
C PRO A 236 -10.35 -15.40 -4.76
N GLU A 237 -11.13 -14.45 -4.27
CA GLU A 237 -12.56 -14.63 -3.90
C GLU A 237 -13.46 -13.72 -4.74
N LYS A 238 -13.13 -13.55 -6.02
CA LYS A 238 -13.87 -12.68 -6.96
C LYS A 238 -15.36 -12.99 -7.03
N GLU A 239 -15.76 -14.22 -6.79
CA GLU A 239 -17.15 -14.65 -6.77
C GLU A 239 -17.96 -13.89 -5.72
N LEU A 240 -17.37 -13.59 -4.55
CA LEU A 240 -18.02 -12.78 -3.51
C LEU A 240 -18.36 -11.38 -4.01
N VAL A 241 -17.43 -10.77 -4.73
CA VAL A 241 -17.59 -9.43 -5.29
C VAL A 241 -18.64 -9.46 -6.40
N TRP A 242 -18.65 -10.50 -7.23
CA TRP A 242 -19.67 -10.71 -8.26
C TRP A 242 -21.06 -10.88 -7.66
N GLU A 243 -21.21 -11.66 -6.59
CA GLU A 243 -22.48 -11.82 -5.87
C GLU A 243 -22.95 -10.49 -5.28
N ALA A 244 -22.05 -9.69 -4.72
CA ALA A 244 -22.37 -8.35 -4.23
C ALA A 244 -22.81 -7.40 -5.36
N PHE A 245 -22.21 -7.49 -6.56
CA PHE A 245 -22.65 -6.77 -7.74
C PHE A 245 -24.06 -7.20 -8.18
N GLN A 246 -24.32 -8.48 -8.21
CA GLN A 246 -25.66 -8.98 -8.55
C GLN A 246 -26.72 -8.53 -7.54
N TYR A 247 -26.37 -8.55 -6.25
CA TYR A 247 -27.23 -8.04 -5.18
C TYR A 247 -27.58 -6.56 -5.35
N SER A 248 -26.62 -5.76 -5.77
CA SER A 248 -26.82 -4.32 -5.87
C SER A 248 -27.79 -3.88 -6.95
N GLY A 249 -27.85 -4.57 -8.10
CA GLY A 249 -28.62 -4.15 -9.26
C GLY A 249 -28.25 -2.75 -9.79
N PHE A 250 -27.11 -2.21 -9.39
CA PHE A 250 -26.67 -0.82 -9.63
C PHE A 250 -25.78 -0.66 -10.85
N ILE A 251 -25.65 0.61 -11.26
CA ILE A 251 -24.61 1.04 -12.19
C ILE A 251 -23.34 1.33 -11.37
N PHE A 252 -22.27 0.65 -11.74
CA PHE A 252 -20.93 0.86 -11.18
C PHE A 252 -20.12 1.75 -12.14
N ILE A 253 -19.34 2.65 -11.57
CA ILE A 253 -18.43 3.55 -12.28
C ILE A 253 -17.02 3.37 -11.71
#